data_306730bd409014f4cf3aeac8a353ae50
#
_entry.id   306730bd409014f4cf3aeac8a353ae50
#
_cell.length_a   1.000
_cell.length_b   1.000
_cell.length_c   1.000
_cell.angle_alpha   90.00
_cell.angle_beta   90.00
_cell.angle_gamma   90.00
#
_symmetry.space_group_name_H-M   'P 1'
#
loop_
_entity.id
_entity.type
_entity.pdbx_description
1 polymer ?
#
loop_
_entity_poly.entity_id
_entity_poly.type
_entity_poly.pdbx_seq_one_letter_code
_entity_poly.pdbx_strand_id
1 'polypeptide(L)'
;MFVLLIDNVGTLLVPTMLANMVNTGITTGDVDYILRNGLYMFIATGMASGGAVLGCYLSARLAANVACDIRNAVYDKSLELSASDFERFGTGSMITRSLNDINVIQQAILQTIQLVLPVPFLAVAGIIFAWFIDPAMGTLLGVVVAIVLVAAVFTVANAAPIFMRLQSFIDRMNVVLRENIVGVRVIRAFNKERHEEQRLDEVFSDYAANAIKVNHLFVGLDSSSFFLMNIAEVAVLWVGGNRVGVHAMQIGSISAVLEYAILILFFVMTAQMVILTLPRAAACLNRAQQVLEIEPSIVDGKRTLDTCAVESVDGADAVAVFDHMSFRFDDADEDTLCDLSFACRRSQTTAIVGSTGSGKSTVAKLLLRFHDATKGAFA
;
A
#
# COMPACT_ATOMS: atom_id res chain seq x y z
N MET A 1 7.63 -5.39 -17.62
CA MET A 1 6.89 -4.50 -18.50
C MET A 1 6.77 -5.04 -19.94
N PHE A 2 7.87 -5.36 -20.62
CA PHE A 2 7.82 -5.89 -21.98
C PHE A 2 6.98 -7.17 -22.12
N VAL A 3 7.06 -8.09 -21.16
CA VAL A 3 6.29 -9.34 -21.14
C VAL A 3 4.77 -9.09 -21.01
N LEU A 4 4.37 -8.11 -20.18
CA LEU A 4 2.96 -7.70 -20.06
C LEU A 4 2.44 -7.06 -21.35
N LEU A 5 3.29 -6.38 -22.13
CA LEU A 5 2.92 -5.85 -23.44
C LEU A 5 2.68 -6.97 -24.45
N ILE A 6 3.48 -8.03 -24.42
CA ILE A 6 3.28 -9.22 -25.28
C ILE A 6 1.94 -9.89 -24.97
N ASP A 7 1.61 -10.07 -23.69
CA ASP A 7 0.32 -10.58 -23.25
C ASP A 7 -0.83 -9.72 -23.77
N ASN A 8 -0.78 -8.40 -23.55
CA ASN A 8 -1.82 -7.46 -23.98
C ASN A 8 -2.00 -7.44 -25.52
N VAL A 9 -0.90 -7.42 -26.27
CA VAL A 9 -0.96 -7.48 -27.74
C VAL A 9 -1.51 -8.83 -28.21
N GLY A 10 -1.05 -9.92 -27.60
CA GLY A 10 -1.57 -11.26 -27.92
C GLY A 10 -3.07 -11.37 -27.67
N THR A 11 -3.56 -10.83 -26.56
CA THR A 11 -4.97 -10.80 -26.19
C THR A 11 -5.81 -9.99 -27.19
N LEU A 12 -5.30 -8.85 -27.71
CA LEU A 12 -5.99 -8.05 -28.72
C LEU A 12 -5.92 -8.63 -30.13
N LEU A 13 -4.94 -9.48 -30.45
CA LEU A 13 -4.84 -10.12 -31.73
C LEU A 13 -5.91 -11.20 -31.96
N VAL A 14 -6.33 -11.90 -30.89
CA VAL A 14 -7.31 -12.99 -31.00
C VAL A 14 -8.65 -12.52 -31.58
N PRO A 15 -9.30 -11.43 -31.14
CA PRO A 15 -10.51 -10.91 -31.73
C PRO A 15 -10.33 -10.48 -33.20
N THR A 16 -9.18 -9.91 -33.57
CA THR A 16 -8.87 -9.55 -34.94
C THR A 16 -8.82 -10.80 -35.85
N MET A 17 -8.17 -11.86 -35.40
CA MET A 17 -8.08 -13.13 -36.11
C MET A 17 -9.45 -13.80 -36.26
N LEU A 18 -10.28 -13.73 -35.19
CA LEU A 18 -11.65 -14.21 -35.21
C LEU A 18 -12.47 -13.46 -36.24
N ALA A 19 -12.38 -12.12 -36.28
CA ALA A 19 -13.06 -11.32 -37.30
C ALA A 19 -12.67 -11.72 -38.75
N ASN A 20 -11.38 -11.93 -38.97
CA ASN A 20 -10.89 -12.38 -40.28
C ASN A 20 -11.40 -13.78 -40.63
N MET A 21 -11.47 -14.69 -39.68
CA MET A 21 -12.02 -16.04 -39.87
C MET A 21 -13.52 -15.99 -40.25
N VAL A 22 -14.29 -15.12 -39.58
CA VAL A 22 -15.71 -14.92 -39.91
C VAL A 22 -15.86 -14.24 -41.25
N ASN A 23 -15.11 -13.18 -41.53
CA ASN A 23 -15.25 -12.37 -42.73
C ASN A 23 -14.82 -13.08 -44.00
N THR A 24 -13.81 -13.96 -43.95
CA THR A 24 -13.27 -14.65 -45.12
C THR A 24 -13.63 -16.13 -45.08
N GLY A 25 -13.32 -16.85 -44.01
CA GLY A 25 -13.47 -18.29 -43.93
C GLY A 25 -14.92 -18.76 -43.96
N ILE A 26 -15.79 -18.17 -43.14
CA ILE A 26 -17.20 -18.59 -43.02
C ILE A 26 -17.98 -18.11 -44.26
N THR A 27 -17.74 -16.88 -44.74
CA THR A 27 -18.47 -16.33 -45.90
C THR A 27 -18.14 -17.02 -47.21
N THR A 28 -16.90 -17.51 -47.37
CA THR A 28 -16.48 -18.25 -48.56
C THR A 28 -16.64 -19.77 -48.43
N GLY A 29 -16.87 -20.29 -47.22
CA GLY A 29 -16.93 -21.72 -46.93
C GLY A 29 -15.58 -22.43 -47.05
N ASP A 30 -14.44 -21.67 -46.94
CA ASP A 30 -13.09 -22.21 -47.03
C ASP A 30 -12.67 -22.80 -45.68
N VAL A 31 -12.81 -24.12 -45.55
CA VAL A 31 -12.48 -24.88 -44.32
C VAL A 31 -10.98 -24.85 -44.05
N ASP A 32 -10.14 -24.88 -45.07
CA ASP A 32 -8.68 -24.86 -44.92
C ASP A 32 -8.21 -23.51 -44.34
N TYR A 33 -8.83 -22.40 -44.78
CA TYR A 33 -8.59 -21.07 -44.24
C TYR A 33 -9.01 -21.00 -42.75
N ILE A 34 -10.18 -21.56 -42.42
CA ILE A 34 -10.67 -21.60 -41.02
C ILE A 34 -9.72 -22.38 -40.12
N LEU A 35 -9.29 -23.57 -40.54
CA LEU A 35 -8.37 -24.41 -39.78
C LEU A 35 -7.01 -23.73 -39.56
N ARG A 36 -6.47 -23.12 -40.62
CA ARG A 36 -5.18 -22.42 -40.55
C ARG A 36 -5.25 -21.20 -39.61
N ASN A 37 -6.30 -20.37 -39.71
CA ASN A 37 -6.48 -19.25 -38.81
C ASN A 37 -6.77 -19.69 -37.36
N GLY A 38 -7.51 -20.78 -37.18
CA GLY A 38 -7.72 -21.40 -35.85
C GLY A 38 -6.41 -21.83 -35.21
N LEU A 39 -5.49 -22.42 -36.01
CA LEU A 39 -4.14 -22.75 -35.51
C LEU A 39 -3.35 -21.51 -35.13
N TYR A 40 -3.40 -20.42 -35.91
CA TYR A 40 -2.74 -19.17 -35.57
C TYR A 40 -3.33 -18.54 -34.31
N MET A 41 -4.66 -18.56 -34.13
CA MET A 41 -5.32 -18.13 -32.91
C MET A 41 -4.85 -18.95 -31.70
N PHE A 42 -4.74 -20.28 -31.85
CA PHE A 42 -4.25 -21.15 -30.76
C PHE A 42 -2.80 -20.80 -30.38
N ILE A 43 -1.93 -20.58 -31.39
CA ILE A 43 -0.54 -20.15 -31.13
C ILE A 43 -0.51 -18.76 -30.44
N ALA A 44 -1.29 -17.80 -30.96
CA ALA A 44 -1.37 -16.45 -30.37
C ALA A 44 -1.86 -16.49 -28.91
N THR A 45 -2.90 -17.29 -28.61
CA THR A 45 -3.38 -17.50 -27.24
C THR A 45 -2.34 -18.17 -26.37
N GLY A 46 -1.62 -19.16 -26.88
CA GLY A 46 -0.51 -19.80 -26.17
C GLY A 46 0.62 -18.83 -25.82
N MET A 47 0.97 -17.94 -26.75
CA MET A 47 1.97 -16.89 -26.52
C MET A 47 1.48 -15.85 -25.49
N ALA A 48 0.22 -15.41 -25.60
CA ALA A 48 -0.39 -14.50 -24.62
C ALA A 48 -0.43 -15.11 -23.23
N SER A 49 -0.92 -16.37 -23.11
CA SER A 49 -0.95 -17.07 -21.81
C SER A 49 0.45 -17.28 -21.22
N GLY A 50 1.44 -17.63 -22.05
CA GLY A 50 2.85 -17.70 -21.63
C GLY A 50 3.38 -16.35 -21.13
N GLY A 51 3.03 -15.26 -21.84
CA GLY A 51 3.30 -13.89 -21.45
C GLY A 51 2.64 -13.52 -20.11
N ALA A 52 1.36 -13.86 -19.92
CA ALA A 52 0.62 -13.63 -18.70
C ALA A 52 1.27 -14.33 -17.49
N VAL A 53 1.60 -15.62 -17.63
CA VAL A 53 2.26 -16.41 -16.56
C VAL A 53 3.62 -15.83 -16.20
N LEU A 54 4.45 -15.51 -17.20
CA LEU A 54 5.75 -14.88 -16.99
C LEU A 54 5.61 -13.48 -16.39
N GLY A 55 4.66 -12.70 -16.86
CA GLY A 55 4.36 -11.37 -16.33
C GLY A 55 3.92 -11.41 -14.87
N CYS A 56 3.04 -12.36 -14.52
CA CYS A 56 2.61 -12.59 -13.15
C CYS A 56 3.79 -13.01 -12.25
N TYR A 57 4.62 -13.94 -12.70
CA TYR A 57 5.81 -14.39 -11.96
C TYR A 57 6.81 -13.25 -11.73
N LEU A 58 7.12 -12.47 -12.77
CA LEU A 58 8.08 -11.37 -12.66
C LEU A 58 7.56 -10.22 -11.78
N SER A 59 6.28 -9.88 -11.90
CA SER A 59 5.66 -8.85 -11.07
C SER A 59 5.59 -9.27 -9.60
N ALA A 60 5.26 -10.54 -9.33
CA ALA A 60 5.24 -11.08 -7.97
C ALA A 60 6.66 -11.09 -7.36
N ARG A 61 7.67 -11.50 -8.15
CA ARG A 61 9.06 -11.49 -7.72
C ARG A 61 9.57 -10.07 -7.46
N LEU A 62 9.22 -9.11 -8.32
CA LEU A 62 9.58 -7.70 -8.13
C LEU A 62 8.95 -7.14 -6.85
N ALA A 63 7.64 -7.33 -6.67
CA ALA A 63 6.94 -6.86 -5.48
C ALA A 63 7.49 -7.49 -4.20
N ALA A 64 7.83 -8.79 -4.22
CA ALA A 64 8.43 -9.48 -3.09
C ALA A 64 9.85 -8.98 -2.78
N ASN A 65 10.68 -8.73 -3.80
CA ASN A 65 12.02 -8.20 -3.60
C ASN A 65 11.97 -6.79 -3.00
N VAL A 66 11.14 -5.90 -3.55
CA VAL A 66 10.96 -4.53 -3.00
C VAL A 66 10.47 -4.59 -1.55
N ALA A 67 9.51 -5.47 -1.23
CA ALA A 67 9.04 -5.65 0.13
C ALA A 67 10.14 -6.21 1.06
N CYS A 68 10.99 -7.10 0.57
CA CYS A 68 12.14 -7.62 1.31
C CYS A 68 13.15 -6.51 1.60
N ASP A 69 13.49 -5.70 0.60
CA ASP A 69 14.44 -4.60 0.74
C ASP A 69 13.95 -3.55 1.75
N ILE A 70 12.66 -3.15 1.66
CA ILE A 70 12.06 -2.24 2.63
C ILE A 70 12.07 -2.85 4.04
N ARG A 71 11.76 -4.15 4.17
CA ARG A 71 11.73 -4.83 5.47
C ARG A 71 13.12 -4.89 6.09
N ASN A 72 14.13 -5.23 5.31
CA ASN A 72 15.51 -5.24 5.77
C ASN A 72 15.96 -3.84 6.19
N ALA A 73 15.68 -2.83 5.37
CA ALA A 73 16.03 -1.45 5.71
C ALA A 73 15.37 -0.96 7.02
N VAL A 74 14.06 -1.25 7.21
CA VAL A 74 13.34 -0.91 8.45
C VAL A 74 13.90 -1.69 9.64
N TYR A 75 14.25 -2.96 9.45
CA TYR A 75 14.84 -3.79 10.49
C TYR A 75 16.24 -3.32 10.88
N ASP A 76 17.12 -3.11 9.91
CA ASP A 76 18.47 -2.59 10.13
C ASP A 76 18.41 -1.25 10.84
N LYS A 77 17.53 -0.35 10.38
CA LYS A 77 17.31 0.93 11.05
C LYS A 77 16.82 0.78 12.48
N SER A 78 15.94 -0.20 12.75
CA SER A 78 15.45 -0.46 14.11
C SER A 78 16.54 -0.92 15.09
N LEU A 79 17.62 -1.53 14.57
CA LEU A 79 18.79 -1.91 15.39
C LEU A 79 19.72 -0.74 15.70
N GLU A 80 19.68 0.32 14.89
CA GLU A 80 20.44 1.57 15.12
C GLU A 80 19.78 2.49 16.16
N LEU A 81 18.46 2.33 16.37
CA LEU A 81 17.69 3.20 17.26
C LEU A 81 18.04 2.95 18.73
N SER A 82 18.13 4.04 19.50
CA SER A 82 18.24 3.96 20.95
C SER A 82 16.97 3.43 21.61
N ALA A 83 17.05 3.04 22.86
CA ALA A 83 15.87 2.58 23.60
C ALA A 83 14.77 3.66 23.67
N SER A 84 15.15 4.93 23.82
CA SER A 84 14.23 6.07 23.85
C SER A 84 13.58 6.32 22.48
N ASP A 85 14.34 6.25 21.40
CA ASP A 85 13.80 6.37 20.03
C ASP A 85 12.80 5.26 19.73
N PHE A 86 13.11 4.03 20.16
CA PHE A 86 12.24 2.89 19.95
C PHE A 86 10.95 3.00 20.79
N GLU A 87 11.02 3.48 22.05
CA GLU A 87 9.87 3.70 22.91
C GLU A 87 8.91 4.75 22.32
N ARG A 88 9.40 5.74 21.56
CA ARG A 88 8.60 6.76 20.88
C ARG A 88 7.61 6.14 19.90
N PHE A 89 7.98 5.08 19.18
CA PHE A 89 7.07 4.35 18.29
C PHE A 89 6.24 3.29 19.00
N GLY A 90 6.79 2.70 20.06
CA GLY A 90 6.25 1.56 20.77
C GLY A 90 6.43 0.23 20.01
N THR A 91 6.68 -0.84 20.75
CA THR A 91 6.98 -2.17 20.19
C THR A 91 5.89 -2.69 19.27
N GLY A 92 4.60 -2.54 19.64
CA GLY A 92 3.48 -2.98 18.83
C GLY A 92 3.38 -2.26 17.49
N SER A 93 3.68 -0.95 17.46
CA SER A 93 3.71 -0.15 16.23
C SER A 93 4.86 -0.58 15.32
N MET A 94 6.05 -0.82 15.86
CA MET A 94 7.21 -1.28 15.09
C MET A 94 6.97 -2.65 14.43
N ILE A 95 6.35 -3.59 15.16
CA ILE A 95 5.93 -4.89 14.60
C ILE A 95 4.95 -4.69 13.45
N THR A 96 3.93 -3.83 13.63
CA THR A 96 2.94 -3.55 12.59
C THR A 96 3.59 -2.94 11.34
N ARG A 97 4.51 -1.97 11.51
CA ARG A 97 5.24 -1.31 10.42
C ARG A 97 6.14 -2.29 9.66
N SER A 98 6.83 -3.20 10.38
CA SER A 98 7.76 -4.16 9.78
C SER A 98 7.07 -5.32 9.06
N LEU A 99 5.85 -5.70 9.47
CA LEU A 99 5.16 -6.87 8.92
C LEU A 99 3.93 -6.48 8.09
N ASN A 100 2.93 -5.90 8.74
CA ASN A 100 1.63 -5.66 8.11
C ASN A 100 1.70 -4.55 7.06
N ASP A 101 2.34 -3.42 7.37
CA ASP A 101 2.41 -2.29 6.46
C ASP A 101 3.19 -2.63 5.19
N ILE A 102 4.29 -3.37 5.31
CA ILE A 102 5.08 -3.80 4.16
C ILE A 102 4.30 -4.81 3.30
N ASN A 103 3.49 -5.69 3.90
CA ASN A 103 2.62 -6.58 3.14
C ASN A 103 1.56 -5.79 2.34
N VAL A 104 0.99 -4.74 2.91
CA VAL A 104 0.05 -3.85 2.21
C VAL A 104 0.74 -3.16 1.03
N ILE A 105 1.96 -2.66 1.21
CA ILE A 105 2.78 -2.05 0.15
C ILE A 105 3.07 -3.07 -0.96
N GLN A 106 3.49 -4.29 -0.60
CA GLN A 106 3.75 -5.38 -1.54
C GLN A 106 2.53 -5.69 -2.41
N GLN A 107 1.35 -5.83 -1.79
CA GLN A 107 0.11 -6.11 -2.50
C GLN A 107 -0.28 -4.95 -3.44
N ALA A 108 -0.12 -3.71 -2.99
CA ALA A 108 -0.41 -2.54 -3.82
C ALA A 108 0.51 -2.46 -5.05
N ILE A 109 1.81 -2.73 -4.90
CA ILE A 109 2.77 -2.79 -6.01
C ILE A 109 2.37 -3.88 -6.99
N LEU A 110 2.08 -5.09 -6.49
CA LEU A 110 1.69 -6.23 -7.31
C LEU A 110 0.43 -5.93 -8.12
N GLN A 111 -0.63 -5.45 -7.46
CA GLN A 111 -1.90 -5.13 -8.10
C GLN A 111 -1.77 -3.96 -9.10
N THR A 112 -0.98 -2.95 -8.77
CA THR A 112 -0.73 -1.81 -9.68
C THR A 112 -0.05 -2.27 -10.96
N ILE A 113 0.95 -3.14 -10.88
CA ILE A 113 1.66 -3.66 -12.04
C ILE A 113 0.76 -4.56 -12.90
N GLN A 114 -0.06 -5.40 -12.27
CA GLN A 114 -0.86 -6.40 -12.98
C GLN A 114 -2.19 -5.86 -13.51
N LEU A 115 -2.83 -4.91 -12.81
CA LEU A 115 -4.20 -4.49 -13.10
C LEU A 115 -4.30 -3.03 -13.55
N VAL A 116 -3.50 -2.12 -13.00
CA VAL A 116 -3.59 -0.69 -13.36
C VAL A 116 -2.71 -0.36 -14.57
N LEU A 117 -1.48 -0.84 -14.57
CA LEU A 117 -0.50 -0.54 -15.61
C LEU A 117 -0.90 -1.03 -17.02
N PRO A 118 -1.57 -2.18 -17.22
CA PRO A 118 -2.04 -2.62 -18.53
C PRO A 118 -3.14 -1.75 -19.14
N VAL A 119 -3.96 -1.07 -18.31
CA VAL A 119 -5.15 -0.32 -18.79
C VAL A 119 -4.83 0.70 -19.89
N PRO A 120 -3.89 1.64 -19.72
CA PRO A 120 -3.61 2.63 -20.75
C PRO A 120 -3.11 1.98 -22.06
N PHE A 121 -2.36 0.89 -21.96
CA PHE A 121 -1.87 0.16 -23.14
C PHE A 121 -3.00 -0.54 -23.87
N LEU A 122 -3.87 -1.25 -23.14
CA LEU A 122 -5.04 -1.92 -23.71
C LEU A 122 -6.02 -0.93 -24.32
N ALA A 123 -6.28 0.19 -23.62
CA ALA A 123 -7.19 1.21 -24.13
C ALA A 123 -6.66 1.84 -25.43
N VAL A 124 -5.40 2.28 -25.43
CA VAL A 124 -4.79 2.89 -26.62
C VAL A 124 -4.69 1.89 -27.78
N ALA A 125 -4.16 0.69 -27.51
CA ALA A 125 -4.03 -0.33 -28.54
C ALA A 125 -5.39 -0.79 -29.10
N GLY A 126 -6.38 -1.05 -28.21
CA GLY A 126 -7.72 -1.47 -28.65
C GLY A 126 -8.44 -0.39 -29.46
N ILE A 127 -8.31 0.90 -29.10
CA ILE A 127 -8.85 2.02 -29.89
C ILE A 127 -8.15 2.09 -31.24
N ILE A 128 -6.83 1.92 -31.29
CA ILE A 128 -6.06 1.90 -32.53
C ILE A 128 -6.49 0.72 -33.44
N PHE A 129 -6.62 -0.48 -32.88
CA PHE A 129 -7.11 -1.64 -33.65
C PHE A 129 -8.53 -1.42 -34.15
N ALA A 130 -9.43 -0.88 -33.34
CA ALA A 130 -10.78 -0.55 -33.79
C ALA A 130 -10.79 0.53 -34.87
N TRP A 131 -9.88 1.51 -34.79
CA TRP A 131 -9.72 2.56 -35.82
C TRP A 131 -9.25 2.00 -37.16
N PHE A 132 -8.34 1.04 -37.14
CA PHE A 132 -7.90 0.35 -38.39
C PHE A 132 -8.98 -0.52 -39.01
N ILE A 133 -9.92 -1.02 -38.22
CA ILE A 133 -11.09 -1.74 -38.75
C ILE A 133 -12.06 -0.75 -39.39
N ASP A 134 -12.47 0.27 -38.64
CA ASP A 134 -13.35 1.35 -39.09
C ASP A 134 -13.17 2.60 -38.23
N PRO A 135 -12.88 3.78 -38.82
CA PRO A 135 -12.68 4.99 -38.05
C PRO A 135 -13.86 5.39 -37.14
N ALA A 136 -15.11 5.10 -37.56
CA ALA A 136 -16.29 5.37 -36.76
C ALA A 136 -16.34 4.47 -35.52
N MET A 137 -15.89 3.22 -35.60
CA MET A 137 -15.80 2.29 -34.47
C MET A 137 -14.69 2.70 -33.50
N GLY A 138 -13.53 3.11 -34.03
CA GLY A 138 -12.43 3.62 -33.18
C GLY A 138 -12.83 4.89 -32.42
N THR A 139 -13.53 5.84 -33.06
CA THR A 139 -14.05 7.04 -32.38
C THR A 139 -15.10 6.69 -31.33
N LEU A 140 -16.05 5.82 -31.64
CA LEU A 140 -17.07 5.36 -30.69
C LEU A 140 -16.43 4.74 -29.45
N LEU A 141 -15.49 3.80 -29.64
CA LEU A 141 -14.79 3.15 -28.55
C LEU A 141 -13.99 4.16 -27.71
N GLY A 142 -13.30 5.11 -28.35
CA GLY A 142 -12.57 6.18 -27.70
C GLY A 142 -13.46 7.07 -26.83
N VAL A 143 -14.65 7.44 -27.32
CA VAL A 143 -15.63 8.22 -26.55
C VAL A 143 -16.14 7.42 -25.35
N VAL A 144 -16.49 6.16 -25.51
CA VAL A 144 -16.95 5.30 -24.41
C VAL A 144 -15.88 5.16 -23.33
N VAL A 145 -14.65 4.84 -23.71
CA VAL A 145 -13.52 4.72 -22.79
C VAL A 145 -13.29 6.04 -22.05
N ALA A 146 -13.33 7.18 -22.74
CA ALA A 146 -13.18 8.50 -22.12
C ALA A 146 -14.29 8.77 -21.09
N ILE A 147 -15.54 8.45 -21.38
CA ILE A 147 -16.68 8.61 -20.45
C ILE A 147 -16.46 7.77 -19.21
N VAL A 148 -16.07 6.50 -19.36
CA VAL A 148 -15.83 5.59 -18.22
C VAL A 148 -14.66 6.06 -17.37
N LEU A 149 -13.56 6.52 -17.99
CA LEU A 149 -12.40 7.07 -17.25
C LEU A 149 -12.78 8.34 -16.48
N VAL A 150 -13.55 9.25 -17.08
CA VAL A 150 -14.03 10.47 -16.40
C VAL A 150 -14.93 10.10 -15.23
N ALA A 151 -15.86 9.15 -15.41
CA ALA A 151 -16.73 8.67 -14.34
C ALA A 151 -15.91 8.02 -13.20
N ALA A 152 -14.87 7.25 -13.53
CA ALA A 152 -13.97 6.65 -12.56
C ALA A 152 -13.22 7.69 -11.73
N VAL A 153 -12.59 8.67 -12.38
CA VAL A 153 -11.87 9.77 -11.71
C VAL A 153 -12.82 10.57 -10.82
N PHE A 154 -14.00 10.91 -11.31
CA PHE A 154 -15.02 11.62 -10.54
C PHE A 154 -15.43 10.87 -9.27
N THR A 155 -15.68 9.57 -9.38
CA THR A 155 -16.07 8.74 -8.23
C THR A 155 -14.94 8.59 -7.22
N VAL A 156 -13.71 8.31 -7.68
CA VAL A 156 -12.55 8.21 -6.80
C VAL A 156 -12.31 9.53 -6.05
N ALA A 157 -12.38 10.66 -6.74
CA ALA A 157 -12.21 11.98 -6.13
C ALA A 157 -13.26 12.28 -5.04
N ASN A 158 -14.51 11.84 -5.24
CA ASN A 158 -15.57 12.01 -4.25
C ASN A 158 -15.55 10.97 -3.12
N ALA A 159 -15.10 9.74 -3.41
CA ALA A 159 -15.01 8.67 -2.41
C ALA A 159 -13.83 8.85 -1.43
N ALA A 160 -12.69 9.36 -1.91
CA ALA A 160 -11.48 9.51 -1.11
C ALA A 160 -11.69 10.30 0.20
N PRO A 161 -12.31 11.50 0.23
CA PRO A 161 -12.53 12.23 1.48
C PRO A 161 -13.49 11.53 2.44
N ILE A 162 -14.47 10.78 1.92
CA ILE A 162 -15.39 10.01 2.75
C ILE A 162 -14.68 8.82 3.38
N PHE A 163 -13.79 8.18 2.63
CA PHE A 163 -12.98 7.06 3.12
C PHE A 163 -12.04 7.49 4.26
N MET A 164 -11.43 8.67 4.16
CA MET A 164 -10.60 9.24 5.23
C MET A 164 -11.41 9.52 6.49
N ARG A 165 -12.65 10.02 6.36
CA ARG A 165 -13.57 10.20 7.50
C ARG A 165 -13.96 8.87 8.13
N LEU A 166 -14.21 7.84 7.31
CA LEU A 166 -14.52 6.50 7.81
C LEU A 166 -13.44 5.96 8.73
N GLN A 167 -12.16 6.19 8.36
CA GLN A 167 -11.03 5.81 9.20
C GLN A 167 -11.06 6.50 10.57
N SER A 168 -11.39 7.82 10.62
CA SER A 168 -11.50 8.55 11.88
C SER A 168 -12.62 8.03 12.81
N PHE A 169 -13.70 7.48 12.24
CA PHE A 169 -14.74 6.82 13.04
C PHE A 169 -14.27 5.49 13.62
N ILE A 170 -13.49 4.70 12.85
CA ILE A 170 -12.86 3.47 13.36
C ILE A 170 -11.93 3.79 14.53
N ASP A 171 -11.15 4.86 14.42
CA ASP A 171 -10.25 5.29 15.51
C ASP A 171 -11.04 5.69 16.76
N ARG A 172 -12.14 6.43 16.62
CA ARG A 172 -13.05 6.76 17.73
C ARG A 172 -13.66 5.50 18.36
N MET A 173 -14.12 4.57 17.55
CA MET A 173 -14.64 3.28 18.04
C MET A 173 -13.60 2.54 18.88
N ASN A 174 -12.36 2.48 18.40
CA ASN A 174 -11.26 1.83 19.12
C ASN A 174 -10.97 2.51 20.48
N VAL A 175 -11.05 3.85 20.54
CA VAL A 175 -10.88 4.61 21.79
C VAL A 175 -12.01 4.26 22.78
N VAL A 176 -13.28 4.37 22.36
CA VAL A 176 -14.44 4.10 23.22
C VAL A 176 -14.45 2.64 23.70
N LEU A 177 -14.15 1.68 22.82
CA LEU A 177 -14.06 0.27 23.19
C LEU A 177 -12.92 0.04 24.21
N ARG A 178 -11.77 0.65 24.01
CA ARG A 178 -10.65 0.54 24.95
C ARG A 178 -11.00 1.13 26.31
N GLU A 179 -11.62 2.32 26.35
CA GLU A 179 -12.11 2.94 27.57
C GLU A 179 -13.10 2.02 28.32
N ASN A 180 -14.05 1.42 27.58
CA ASN A 180 -15.03 0.49 28.15
C ASN A 180 -14.38 -0.78 28.72
N ILE A 181 -13.43 -1.38 27.99
CA ILE A 181 -12.74 -2.59 28.43
C ILE A 181 -11.89 -2.32 29.70
N VAL A 182 -11.11 -1.24 29.69
CA VAL A 182 -10.24 -0.86 30.81
C VAL A 182 -11.06 -0.34 32.00
N GLY A 183 -12.11 0.45 31.71
CA GLY A 183 -12.96 1.10 32.70
C GLY A 183 -14.12 0.25 33.23
N VAL A 184 -14.29 -1.01 32.81
CA VAL A 184 -15.48 -1.84 33.12
C VAL A 184 -15.82 -1.90 34.60
N ARG A 185 -14.81 -1.90 35.50
CA ARG A 185 -15.02 -1.92 36.96
C ARG A 185 -15.64 -0.63 37.45
N VAL A 186 -15.19 0.51 36.92
CA VAL A 186 -15.69 1.85 37.26
C VAL A 186 -17.11 2.03 36.72
N ILE A 187 -17.34 1.64 35.47
CA ILE A 187 -18.65 1.71 34.81
C ILE A 187 -19.70 0.94 35.65
N ARG A 188 -19.37 -0.29 36.08
CA ARG A 188 -20.24 -1.09 36.94
C ARG A 188 -20.41 -0.52 38.35
N ALA A 189 -19.33 0.00 38.93
CA ALA A 189 -19.39 0.60 40.29
C ALA A 189 -20.34 1.81 40.33
N PHE A 190 -20.43 2.56 39.25
CA PHE A 190 -21.29 3.74 39.14
C PHE A 190 -22.61 3.49 38.37
N ASN A 191 -22.90 2.24 38.00
CA ASN A 191 -24.11 1.84 37.27
C ASN A 191 -24.33 2.66 35.99
N LYS A 192 -23.25 2.86 35.20
CA LYS A 192 -23.23 3.69 33.99
C LYS A 192 -23.23 2.88 32.69
N GLU A 193 -23.54 1.60 32.71
CA GLU A 193 -23.53 0.72 31.55
C GLU A 193 -24.40 1.25 30.42
N ARG A 194 -25.62 1.71 30.72
CA ARG A 194 -26.53 2.26 29.73
C ARG A 194 -26.02 3.53 29.08
N HIS A 195 -25.28 4.34 29.81
CA HIS A 195 -24.65 5.57 29.27
C HIS A 195 -23.55 5.23 28.28
N GLU A 196 -22.70 4.27 28.63
CA GLU A 196 -21.62 3.81 27.74
C GLU A 196 -22.15 3.06 26.51
N GLU A 197 -23.24 2.30 26.66
CA GLU A 197 -23.94 1.65 25.54
C GLU A 197 -24.49 2.71 24.55
N GLN A 198 -25.12 3.75 25.04
CA GLN A 198 -25.61 4.85 24.20
C GLN A 198 -24.46 5.57 23.46
N ARG A 199 -23.36 5.87 24.18
CA ARG A 199 -22.18 6.50 23.59
C ARG A 199 -21.55 5.62 22.50
N LEU A 200 -21.52 4.31 22.70
CA LEU A 200 -21.01 3.37 21.70
C LEU A 200 -21.95 3.27 20.49
N ASP A 201 -23.27 3.24 20.74
CA ASP A 201 -24.29 3.18 19.69
C ASP A 201 -24.27 4.42 18.79
N GLU A 202 -24.05 5.62 19.35
CA GLU A 202 -23.86 6.84 18.57
C GLU A 202 -22.66 6.74 17.62
N VAL A 203 -21.51 6.28 18.11
CA VAL A 203 -20.29 6.12 17.29
C VAL A 203 -20.49 5.04 16.22
N PHE A 204 -21.16 3.94 16.55
CA PHE A 204 -21.48 2.89 15.58
C PHE A 204 -22.48 3.34 14.51
N SER A 205 -23.48 4.11 14.91
CA SER A 205 -24.46 4.68 13.99
C SER A 205 -23.81 5.66 12.99
N ASP A 206 -22.93 6.52 13.49
CA ASP A 206 -22.16 7.45 12.65
C ASP A 206 -21.24 6.72 11.68
N TYR A 207 -20.55 5.67 12.16
CA TYR A 207 -19.75 4.81 11.30
C TYR A 207 -20.60 4.13 10.23
N ALA A 208 -21.72 3.50 10.63
CA ALA A 208 -22.60 2.79 9.71
C ALA A 208 -23.17 3.73 8.63
N ALA A 209 -23.63 4.93 9.01
CA ALA A 209 -24.13 5.91 8.08
C ALA A 209 -23.09 6.34 7.03
N ASN A 210 -21.83 6.54 7.43
CA ASN A 210 -20.76 6.89 6.51
C ASN A 210 -20.27 5.68 5.68
N ALA A 211 -20.21 4.50 6.27
CA ALA A 211 -19.91 3.25 5.55
C ALA A 211 -20.94 2.97 4.45
N ILE A 212 -22.23 3.17 4.74
CA ILE A 212 -23.31 3.05 3.74
C ILE A 212 -23.12 4.07 2.61
N LYS A 213 -22.78 5.33 2.90
CA LYS A 213 -22.52 6.34 1.86
C LYS A 213 -21.36 5.95 0.96
N VAL A 214 -20.25 5.48 1.54
CA VAL A 214 -19.11 4.98 0.77
C VAL A 214 -19.54 3.82 -0.11
N ASN A 215 -20.25 2.84 0.47
CA ASN A 215 -20.69 1.67 -0.27
C ASN A 215 -21.66 2.04 -1.41
N HIS A 216 -22.57 2.98 -1.21
CA HIS A 216 -23.44 3.49 -2.28
C HIS A 216 -22.66 4.13 -3.42
N LEU A 217 -21.56 4.84 -3.15
CA LEU A 217 -20.70 5.40 -4.20
C LEU A 217 -20.00 4.28 -4.97
N PHE A 218 -19.52 3.24 -4.30
CA PHE A 218 -18.87 2.10 -4.96
C PHE A 218 -19.83 1.28 -5.80
N VAL A 219 -20.98 0.91 -5.23
CA VAL A 219 -22.02 0.17 -5.95
C VAL A 219 -22.55 1.01 -7.11
N GLY A 220 -22.69 2.32 -6.92
CA GLY A 220 -23.08 3.25 -7.97
C GLY A 220 -22.06 3.30 -9.11
N LEU A 221 -20.76 3.32 -8.80
CA LEU A 221 -19.69 3.28 -9.81
C LEU A 221 -19.70 1.94 -10.56
N ASP A 222 -19.73 0.84 -9.83
CA ASP A 222 -19.73 -0.50 -10.40
C ASP A 222 -20.94 -0.69 -11.33
N SER A 223 -22.14 -0.40 -10.82
CA SER A 223 -23.38 -0.49 -11.60
C SER A 223 -23.41 0.45 -12.82
N SER A 224 -22.88 1.69 -12.67
CA SER A 224 -22.81 2.63 -13.79
C SER A 224 -21.79 2.19 -14.83
N SER A 225 -20.68 1.57 -14.44
CA SER A 225 -19.69 1.02 -15.35
C SER A 225 -20.25 -0.16 -16.14
N PHE A 226 -20.96 -1.09 -15.50
CA PHE A 226 -21.68 -2.16 -16.19
C PHE A 226 -22.77 -1.61 -17.15
N PHE A 227 -23.51 -0.61 -16.71
CA PHE A 227 -24.52 0.03 -17.54
C PHE A 227 -23.91 0.68 -18.77
N LEU A 228 -22.80 1.40 -18.61
CA LEU A 228 -22.04 2.01 -19.72
C LEU A 228 -21.46 0.96 -20.66
N MET A 229 -20.99 -0.17 -20.12
CA MET A 229 -20.51 -1.29 -20.93
C MET A 229 -21.62 -1.85 -21.82
N ASN A 230 -22.79 -2.14 -21.26
CA ASN A 230 -23.94 -2.63 -22.06
C ASN A 230 -24.42 -1.60 -23.10
N ILE A 231 -24.43 -0.30 -22.74
CA ILE A 231 -24.74 0.76 -23.73
C ILE A 231 -23.70 0.76 -24.87
N ALA A 232 -22.41 0.60 -24.52
CA ALA A 232 -21.33 0.55 -25.50
C ALA A 232 -21.52 -0.63 -26.46
N GLU A 233 -21.87 -1.82 -25.95
CA GLU A 233 -22.17 -3.01 -26.77
C GLU A 233 -23.33 -2.73 -27.75
N VAL A 234 -24.43 -2.16 -27.24
CA VAL A 234 -25.59 -1.79 -28.08
C VAL A 234 -25.18 -0.73 -29.11
N ALA A 235 -24.39 0.28 -28.73
CA ALA A 235 -23.92 1.30 -29.65
C ALA A 235 -23.01 0.73 -30.75
N VAL A 236 -22.09 -0.17 -30.41
CA VAL A 236 -21.23 -0.87 -31.38
C VAL A 236 -22.05 -1.70 -32.31
N LEU A 237 -23.05 -2.44 -31.83
CA LEU A 237 -23.97 -3.21 -32.68
C LEU A 237 -24.80 -2.31 -33.60
N TRP A 238 -25.32 -1.20 -33.08
CA TRP A 238 -26.14 -0.26 -33.85
C TRP A 238 -25.34 0.44 -34.96
N VAL A 239 -24.21 1.03 -34.59
CA VAL A 239 -23.33 1.73 -35.53
C VAL A 239 -22.72 0.72 -36.50
N GLY A 240 -22.23 -0.43 -35.99
CA GLY A 240 -21.67 -1.52 -36.80
C GLY A 240 -22.67 -2.09 -37.81
N GLY A 241 -23.90 -2.34 -37.37
CA GLY A 241 -24.97 -2.80 -38.28
C GLY A 241 -25.24 -1.82 -39.41
N ASN A 242 -25.31 -0.50 -39.11
CA ASN A 242 -25.46 0.52 -40.15
C ASN A 242 -24.26 0.56 -41.09
N ARG A 243 -23.03 0.41 -40.61
CA ARG A 243 -21.81 0.40 -41.41
C ARG A 243 -21.74 -0.82 -42.32
N VAL A 244 -22.20 -1.97 -41.84
CA VAL A 244 -22.33 -3.20 -42.67
C VAL A 244 -23.39 -3.01 -43.72
N GLY A 245 -24.53 -2.40 -43.39
CA GLY A 245 -25.61 -2.12 -44.36
C GLY A 245 -25.20 -1.25 -45.56
N VAL A 246 -24.25 -0.32 -45.34
CA VAL A 246 -23.68 0.49 -46.45
C VAL A 246 -22.37 -0.10 -47.00
N HIS A 247 -22.08 -1.36 -46.73
CA HIS A 247 -20.89 -2.10 -47.19
C HIS A 247 -19.54 -1.46 -46.83
N ALA A 248 -19.52 -0.62 -45.77
CA ALA A 248 -18.30 0.03 -45.28
C ALA A 248 -17.49 -0.85 -44.32
N MET A 249 -18.12 -1.89 -43.75
CA MET A 249 -17.50 -2.82 -42.80
C MET A 249 -18.07 -4.25 -43.00
N GLN A 250 -17.29 -5.25 -42.59
CA GLN A 250 -17.70 -6.66 -42.65
C GLN A 250 -18.32 -7.10 -41.31
N ILE A 251 -19.19 -8.12 -41.34
CA ILE A 251 -19.95 -8.56 -40.15
C ILE A 251 -19.02 -9.04 -39.00
N GLY A 252 -17.97 -9.81 -39.31
CA GLY A 252 -17.03 -10.31 -38.32
C GLY A 252 -16.24 -9.21 -37.63
N SER A 253 -16.08 -8.04 -38.26
CA SER A 253 -15.42 -6.88 -37.67
C SER A 253 -16.20 -6.29 -36.48
N ILE A 254 -17.53 -6.42 -36.47
CA ILE A 254 -18.36 -6.02 -35.30
C ILE A 254 -17.97 -6.83 -34.07
N SER A 255 -17.78 -8.16 -34.23
CA SER A 255 -17.40 -9.03 -33.12
C SER A 255 -16.03 -8.64 -32.52
N ALA A 256 -15.06 -8.28 -33.36
CA ALA A 256 -13.75 -7.82 -32.85
C ALA A 256 -13.85 -6.53 -32.05
N VAL A 257 -14.64 -5.54 -32.54
CA VAL A 257 -14.81 -4.26 -31.80
C VAL A 257 -15.57 -4.46 -30.50
N LEU A 258 -16.56 -5.35 -30.46
CA LEU A 258 -17.27 -5.74 -29.23
C LEU A 258 -16.29 -6.33 -28.20
N GLU A 259 -15.46 -7.27 -28.62
CA GLU A 259 -14.48 -7.92 -27.77
C GLU A 259 -13.46 -6.90 -27.22
N TYR A 260 -12.99 -5.95 -28.06
CA TYR A 260 -12.14 -4.87 -27.57
C TYR A 260 -12.84 -3.99 -26.54
N ALA A 261 -14.12 -3.65 -26.75
CA ALA A 261 -14.89 -2.87 -25.82
C ALA A 261 -15.01 -3.58 -24.46
N ILE A 262 -15.39 -4.85 -24.46
CA ILE A 262 -15.52 -5.68 -23.26
C ILE A 262 -14.19 -5.77 -22.53
N LEU A 263 -13.10 -6.09 -23.24
CA LEU A 263 -11.75 -6.20 -22.65
C LEU A 263 -11.30 -4.90 -21.99
N ILE A 264 -11.35 -3.79 -22.71
CA ILE A 264 -10.89 -2.49 -22.18
C ILE A 264 -11.71 -2.09 -20.96
N LEU A 265 -13.03 -2.18 -21.05
CA LEU A 265 -13.92 -1.77 -19.97
C LEU A 265 -13.77 -2.67 -18.74
N PHE A 266 -13.59 -3.98 -18.93
CA PHE A 266 -13.31 -4.91 -17.83
C PHE A 266 -12.01 -4.56 -17.09
N PHE A 267 -10.93 -4.27 -17.82
CA PHE A 267 -9.66 -3.86 -17.19
C PHE A 267 -9.78 -2.50 -16.51
N VAL A 268 -10.50 -1.54 -17.08
CA VAL A 268 -10.75 -0.24 -16.43
C VAL A 268 -11.52 -0.44 -15.11
N MET A 269 -12.56 -1.26 -15.09
CA MET A 269 -13.33 -1.57 -13.88
C MET A 269 -12.46 -2.23 -12.82
N THR A 270 -11.63 -3.20 -13.19
CA THR A 270 -10.73 -3.88 -12.26
C THR A 270 -9.68 -2.91 -11.69
N ALA A 271 -9.14 -2.02 -12.53
CA ALA A 271 -8.18 -1.02 -12.10
C ALA A 271 -8.78 -0.01 -11.09
N GLN A 272 -10.06 0.36 -11.25
CA GLN A 272 -10.76 1.23 -10.30
C GLN A 272 -10.74 0.67 -8.87
N MET A 273 -10.95 -0.63 -8.71
CA MET A 273 -10.88 -1.29 -7.39
C MET A 273 -9.49 -1.18 -6.76
N VAL A 274 -8.43 -1.30 -7.57
CA VAL A 274 -7.05 -1.20 -7.09
C VAL A 274 -6.72 0.24 -6.68
N ILE A 275 -7.09 1.23 -7.49
CA ILE A 275 -6.83 2.65 -7.22
C ILE A 275 -7.35 3.07 -5.84
N LEU A 276 -8.48 2.50 -5.40
CA LEU A 276 -9.06 2.78 -4.08
C LEU A 276 -8.23 2.22 -2.91
N THR A 277 -7.37 1.25 -3.16
CA THR A 277 -6.47 0.70 -2.12
C THR A 277 -5.16 1.47 -2.00
N LEU A 278 -4.79 2.27 -3.02
CA LEU A 278 -3.52 3.01 -3.06
C LEU A 278 -3.33 4.00 -1.91
N PRO A 279 -4.34 4.78 -1.45
CA PRO A 279 -4.18 5.69 -0.32
C PRO A 279 -3.75 4.97 0.96
N ARG A 280 -4.27 3.76 1.20
CA ARG A 280 -3.87 2.92 2.33
C ARG A 280 -2.41 2.49 2.21
N ALA A 281 -1.99 2.07 1.02
CA ALA A 281 -0.60 1.69 0.78
C ALA A 281 0.36 2.89 0.93
N ALA A 282 -0.05 4.08 0.47
CA ALA A 282 0.70 5.32 0.66
C ALA A 282 0.86 5.68 2.14
N ALA A 283 -0.20 5.54 2.95
CA ALA A 283 -0.12 5.73 4.38
C ALA A 283 0.83 4.73 5.07
N CYS A 284 0.83 3.46 4.64
CA CYS A 284 1.77 2.46 5.12
C CYS A 284 3.23 2.80 4.73
N LEU A 285 3.44 3.26 3.50
CA LEU A 285 4.75 3.70 3.02
C LEU A 285 5.28 4.89 3.84
N ASN A 286 4.44 5.90 4.10
CA ASN A 286 4.81 7.04 4.93
C ASN A 286 5.20 6.62 6.36
N ARG A 287 4.52 5.62 6.94
CA ARG A 287 4.90 5.09 8.26
C ARG A 287 6.24 4.35 8.25
N ALA A 288 6.53 3.61 7.19
CA ALA A 288 7.84 2.97 7.02
C ALA A 288 8.93 4.03 6.81
N GLN A 289 8.65 5.05 6.01
CA GLN A 289 9.56 6.18 5.76
C GLN A 289 9.92 6.93 7.05
N GLN A 290 8.94 7.19 7.94
CA GLN A 290 9.18 7.82 9.25
C GLN A 290 10.21 7.06 10.10
N VAL A 291 10.28 5.72 9.98
CA VAL A 291 11.29 4.94 10.70
C VAL A 291 12.66 5.09 10.04
N LEU A 292 12.71 5.13 8.72
CA LEU A 292 13.96 5.24 7.97
C LEU A 292 14.61 6.63 8.08
N GLU A 293 13.80 7.68 8.22
CA GLU A 293 14.24 9.07 8.29
C GLU A 293 14.66 9.53 9.71
N ILE A 294 14.36 8.73 10.75
CA ILE A 294 14.74 9.13 12.10
C ILE A 294 16.26 9.06 12.26
N GLU A 295 16.83 10.11 12.78
CA GLU A 295 18.22 10.12 13.20
C GLU A 295 18.31 9.53 14.62
N PRO A 296 19.19 8.52 14.86
CA PRO A 296 19.38 7.97 16.18
C PRO A 296 19.81 9.06 17.16
N SER A 297 19.16 9.12 18.32
CA SER A 297 19.50 10.09 19.37
C SER A 297 20.89 9.84 19.96
N ILE A 298 21.35 8.59 19.89
CA ILE A 298 22.66 8.16 20.37
C ILE A 298 23.48 7.71 19.17
N VAL A 299 24.56 8.42 18.89
CA VAL A 299 25.47 8.12 17.78
C VAL A 299 26.83 7.71 18.35
N ASP A 300 27.44 6.69 17.73
CA ASP A 300 28.78 6.24 18.11
C ASP A 300 29.82 7.34 17.92
N GLY A 301 30.72 7.44 18.90
CA GLY A 301 31.86 8.35 18.82
C GLY A 301 32.89 7.90 17.78
N LYS A 302 33.83 8.79 17.45
CA LYS A 302 34.92 8.50 16.53
C LYS A 302 36.04 7.61 17.10
N ARG A 303 35.98 7.33 18.43
CA ARG A 303 36.98 6.50 19.13
C ARG A 303 36.57 5.03 19.06
N THR A 304 37.44 4.17 18.58
CA THR A 304 37.27 2.71 18.63
C THR A 304 38.03 2.13 19.80
N LEU A 305 37.65 0.94 20.28
CA LEU A 305 38.33 0.24 21.38
C LEU A 305 39.84 0.09 21.14
N ASP A 306 40.28 -0.03 19.89
CA ASP A 306 41.70 -0.11 19.51
C ASP A 306 42.44 1.23 19.64
N THR A 307 41.73 2.35 19.67
CA THR A 307 42.30 3.70 19.83
C THR A 307 42.13 4.27 21.21
N CYS A 308 41.31 3.64 22.05
CA CYS A 308 41.21 3.92 23.48
C CYS A 308 42.35 3.18 24.19
N ALA A 309 43.58 3.75 24.17
CA ALA A 309 44.44 3.57 25.32
C ALA A 309 43.62 4.10 26.50
N VAL A 310 43.32 3.22 27.47
CA VAL A 310 42.67 3.63 28.73
C VAL A 310 43.60 4.61 29.38
N GLU A 311 43.48 5.90 29.03
CA GLU A 311 44.09 6.97 29.82
C GLU A 311 43.38 6.91 31.15
N SER A 312 44.11 6.44 32.15
CA SER A 312 43.66 6.42 33.53
C SER A 312 43.34 7.86 33.95
N VAL A 313 42.04 8.19 33.89
CA VAL A 313 41.52 9.41 34.50
C VAL A 313 41.77 9.24 36.00
N ASP A 314 42.66 10.04 36.53
CA ASP A 314 43.03 10.06 37.98
C ASP A 314 43.92 8.93 38.50
N GLY A 315 44.80 8.32 37.70
CA GLY A 315 45.85 7.41 38.21
C GLY A 315 45.35 6.16 38.98
N ALA A 316 44.07 5.86 38.93
CA ALA A 316 43.43 4.75 39.59
C ALA A 316 42.59 3.95 38.58
N ASP A 317 42.54 2.67 38.77
CA ASP A 317 41.88 1.59 38.07
C ASP A 317 40.35 1.80 37.86
N ALA A 318 39.91 3.00 37.46
CA ALA A 318 38.51 3.34 37.26
C ALA A 318 38.01 2.77 35.92
N VAL A 319 36.89 2.06 35.97
CA VAL A 319 36.22 1.47 34.83
C VAL A 319 35.12 2.37 34.27
N ALA A 320 34.55 3.23 35.12
CA ALA A 320 33.56 4.22 34.75
C ALA A 320 33.62 5.40 35.73
N VAL A 321 33.55 6.60 35.20
CA VAL A 321 33.58 7.86 36.01
C VAL A 321 32.37 8.70 35.63
N PHE A 322 31.59 9.10 36.63
CA PHE A 322 30.53 10.08 36.51
C PHE A 322 31.08 11.41 37.06
N ASP A 323 31.13 12.44 36.23
CA ASP A 323 31.68 13.75 36.59
C ASP A 323 30.62 14.82 36.42
N HIS A 324 30.08 15.31 37.53
CA HIS A 324 29.03 16.33 37.60
C HIS A 324 27.86 16.06 36.66
N MET A 325 27.47 14.78 36.51
CA MET A 325 26.49 14.33 35.55
C MET A 325 25.07 14.61 36.06
N SER A 326 24.26 15.23 35.18
CA SER A 326 22.83 15.40 35.38
C SER A 326 22.07 14.82 34.19
N PHE A 327 20.90 14.27 34.45
CA PHE A 327 20.05 13.67 33.45
C PHE A 327 18.58 14.00 33.66
N ARG A 328 17.89 14.36 32.57
CA ARG A 328 16.45 14.58 32.53
C ARG A 328 15.84 13.81 31.34
N PHE A 329 14.72 13.13 31.58
CA PHE A 329 13.92 12.57 30.52
C PHE A 329 13.21 13.68 29.71
N ASP A 330 12.97 13.47 28.40
CA ASP A 330 12.36 14.46 27.51
C ASP A 330 10.95 14.89 27.94
N ASP A 331 10.24 14.02 28.67
CA ASP A 331 8.88 14.21 29.17
C ASP A 331 8.84 14.70 30.64
N ALA A 332 9.99 14.93 31.27
CA ALA A 332 10.07 15.37 32.65
C ALA A 332 10.33 16.88 32.75
N ASP A 333 9.64 17.55 33.67
CA ASP A 333 9.84 18.97 33.98
C ASP A 333 11.12 19.23 34.80
N GLU A 334 11.57 18.24 35.61
CA GLU A 334 12.71 18.35 36.50
C GLU A 334 13.79 17.31 36.19
N ASP A 335 15.04 17.60 36.58
CA ASP A 335 16.16 16.68 36.41
C ASP A 335 15.93 15.43 37.30
N THR A 336 15.96 14.26 36.68
CA THR A 336 15.82 12.96 37.37
C THR A 336 17.06 12.61 38.17
N LEU A 337 18.23 13.04 37.70
CA LEU A 337 19.51 12.92 38.35
C LEU A 337 20.21 14.29 38.33
N CYS A 338 20.70 14.75 39.49
CA CYS A 338 21.35 16.04 39.63
C CYS A 338 22.75 15.86 40.17
N ASP A 339 23.74 16.40 39.45
CA ASP A 339 25.12 16.56 39.90
C ASP A 339 25.76 15.30 40.52
N LEU A 340 25.67 14.19 39.79
CA LEU A 340 26.21 12.88 40.18
C LEU A 340 27.71 12.81 39.88
N SER A 341 28.52 12.59 40.94
CA SER A 341 29.96 12.45 40.84
C SER A 341 30.44 11.24 41.65
N PHE A 342 30.90 10.18 40.96
CA PHE A 342 31.51 9.01 41.58
C PHE A 342 32.28 8.18 40.53
N ALA A 343 33.14 7.31 40.98
CA ALA A 343 33.91 6.42 40.14
C ALA A 343 33.68 4.95 40.51
N CYS A 344 33.49 4.10 39.47
CA CYS A 344 33.50 2.65 39.64
C CYS A 344 34.91 2.11 39.35
N ARG A 345 35.48 1.36 40.25
CA ARG A 345 36.83 0.82 40.12
C ARG A 345 36.81 -0.66 39.76
N ARG A 346 37.84 -1.10 39.03
CA ARG A 346 37.99 -2.49 38.63
C ARG A 346 38.03 -3.41 39.87
N SER A 347 37.35 -4.56 39.75
CA SER A 347 37.27 -5.57 40.82
C SER A 347 36.64 -5.09 42.16
N GLN A 348 35.92 -3.93 42.11
CA GLN A 348 35.18 -3.44 43.28
C GLN A 348 33.67 -3.45 42.97
N THR A 349 32.86 -3.57 44.01
CA THR A 349 31.41 -3.48 43.95
C THR A 349 30.98 -2.09 44.43
N THR A 350 30.34 -1.34 43.51
CA THR A 350 29.71 -0.05 43.84
C THR A 350 28.23 -0.25 44.09
N ALA A 351 27.73 0.03 45.30
CA ALA A 351 26.34 -0.10 45.68
C ALA A 351 25.63 1.26 45.62
N ILE A 352 24.54 1.36 44.82
CA ILE A 352 23.69 2.53 44.77
C ILE A 352 22.43 2.28 45.59
N VAL A 353 22.27 2.99 46.70
CA VAL A 353 21.14 2.84 47.63
C VAL A 353 20.26 4.10 47.64
N GLY A 354 18.95 3.90 47.81
CA GLY A 354 18.00 4.99 47.87
C GLY A 354 16.55 4.50 47.87
N SER A 355 15.59 5.40 48.04
CA SER A 355 14.16 5.11 48.00
C SER A 355 13.70 4.70 46.59
N THR A 356 12.48 4.16 46.46
CA THR A 356 11.86 3.92 45.17
C THR A 356 11.67 5.27 44.44
N GLY A 357 12.04 5.34 43.17
CA GLY A 357 11.97 6.60 42.39
C GLY A 357 13.23 7.48 42.47
N SER A 358 14.27 7.13 43.27
CA SER A 358 15.49 7.95 43.41
C SER A 358 16.47 7.86 42.22
N GLY A 359 16.09 7.31 41.08
CA GLY A 359 16.92 7.28 39.86
C GLY A 359 17.96 6.16 39.78
N LYS A 360 17.98 5.17 40.69
CA LYS A 360 18.99 4.08 40.72
C LYS A 360 19.07 3.31 39.39
N SER A 361 17.92 2.93 38.82
CA SER A 361 17.85 2.23 37.52
C SER A 361 18.26 3.15 36.38
N THR A 362 18.08 4.45 36.51
CA THR A 362 18.49 5.45 35.52
C THR A 362 20.00 5.55 35.45
N VAL A 363 20.70 5.48 36.58
CA VAL A 363 22.18 5.44 36.63
C VAL A 363 22.70 4.20 35.83
N ALA A 364 22.09 3.03 36.05
CA ALA A 364 22.47 1.82 35.29
C ALA A 364 22.20 1.96 33.79
N LYS A 365 21.10 2.59 33.42
CA LYS A 365 20.79 2.86 31.96
C LYS A 365 21.79 3.83 31.35
N LEU A 366 22.24 4.83 32.09
CA LEU A 366 23.27 5.77 31.63
C LEU A 366 24.63 5.11 31.53
N LEU A 367 24.99 4.23 32.49
CA LEU A 367 26.22 3.44 32.42
C LEU A 367 26.31 2.57 31.18
N LEU A 368 25.18 2.01 30.74
CA LEU A 368 25.06 1.24 29.50
C LEU A 368 24.83 2.12 28.25
N ARG A 369 24.84 3.44 28.43
CA ARG A 369 24.57 4.43 27.39
C ARG A 369 23.24 4.20 26.65
N PHE A 370 22.18 3.81 27.38
CA PHE A 370 20.82 3.81 26.82
C PHE A 370 20.24 5.21 26.67
N HIS A 371 20.84 6.18 27.34
CA HIS A 371 20.60 7.61 27.25
C HIS A 371 21.92 8.35 27.36
N ASP A 372 22.04 9.49 26.73
CA ASP A 372 23.18 10.40 26.92
C ASP A 372 22.87 11.38 28.08
N ALA A 373 23.89 11.81 28.80
CA ALA A 373 23.73 12.78 29.89
C ALA A 373 23.27 14.15 29.36
N THR A 374 22.39 14.83 30.10
CA THR A 374 21.94 16.17 29.76
C THR A 374 23.02 17.21 30.05
N LYS A 375 23.81 17.01 31.11
CA LYS A 375 24.95 17.83 31.54
C LYS A 375 26.02 16.97 32.19
N GLY A 376 27.26 17.46 32.22
CA GLY A 376 28.40 16.73 32.75
C GLY A 376 29.03 15.77 31.77
N ALA A 377 29.92 14.91 32.25
CA ALA A 377 30.60 13.92 31.46
C ALA A 377 30.49 12.50 32.05
N PHE A 378 30.50 11.52 31.17
CA PHE A 378 30.64 10.11 31.49
C PHE A 378 31.84 9.56 30.73
N ALA A 379 32.80 8.99 31.43
CA ALA A 379 34.02 8.42 30.87
C ALA A 379 34.22 6.97 31.31
#